data_8b632bc1f6f8bcfcb9c0151a3f354835
#
_entry.id   8b632bc1f6f8bcfcb9c0151a3f354835
#
_cell.length_a   1.000
_cell.length_b   1.000
_cell.length_c   1.000
_cell.angle_alpha   90.00
_cell.angle_beta   90.00
_cell.angle_gamma   90.00
#
_symmetry.space_group_name_H-M   'P 1'
#
loop_
_entity.id
_entity.type
_entity.pdbx_description
1 polymer ?
#
loop_
_entity_poly.entity_id
_entity_poly.type
_entity_poly.pdbx_seq_one_letter_code
_entity_poly.pdbx_strand_id
1 'polypeptide(L)'
;MFNPSRDEVRQFFCGAWRKHRQAEILTPLEAIALDWMLQHPEYHDTLEAGEEALARDYTPESGQSNPFLHLSMHLSISEQVSVDQPRGIRAAYEALAQRLDSPHDAQHQVMECLGQMLWTAQRTGLPPDGEAYIECVRKRATAR
;
A
#
# COMPACT_ATOMS: atom_id res chain seq x y z
N MET A 1 -10.12 -1.31 14.84
CA MET A 1 -9.21 -1.18 13.69
C MET A 1 -7.91 -0.52 14.12
N PHE A 2 -6.81 -1.11 13.77
CA PHE A 2 -5.50 -0.55 14.09
C PHE A 2 -5.26 0.71 13.25
N ASN A 3 -4.94 1.81 13.92
CA ASN A 3 -4.74 3.09 13.24
C ASN A 3 -3.46 3.75 13.77
N PRO A 4 -2.29 3.28 13.29
CA PRO A 4 -1.01 3.78 13.80
C PRO A 4 -0.79 5.24 13.42
N SER A 5 -0.02 5.95 14.26
CA SER A 5 0.41 7.29 13.96
C SER A 5 1.38 7.29 12.77
N ARG A 6 1.58 8.48 12.19
CA ARG A 6 2.56 8.69 11.13
C ARG A 6 3.95 8.15 11.52
N ASP A 7 4.39 8.46 12.73
CA ASP A 7 5.72 8.04 13.20
C ASP A 7 5.79 6.54 13.39
N GLU A 8 4.73 5.91 13.89
CA GLU A 8 4.68 4.46 14.06
C GLU A 8 4.77 3.74 12.71
N VAL A 9 4.08 4.24 11.69
CA VAL A 9 4.13 3.67 10.34
C VAL A 9 5.56 3.76 9.79
N ARG A 10 6.18 4.93 9.90
CA ARG A 10 7.53 5.14 9.40
C ARG A 10 8.55 4.29 10.14
N GLN A 11 8.43 4.19 11.46
CA GLN A 11 9.29 3.34 12.27
C GLN A 11 9.14 1.86 11.91
N PHE A 12 7.93 1.44 11.61
CA PHE A 12 7.66 0.07 11.18
C PHE A 12 8.45 -0.27 9.90
N PHE A 13 8.33 0.56 8.88
CA PHE A 13 9.02 0.30 7.60
C PHE A 13 10.53 0.43 7.74
N CYS A 14 11.02 1.48 8.37
CA CYS A 14 12.45 1.67 8.57
C CYS A 14 13.04 0.57 9.45
N GLY A 15 12.29 0.12 10.46
CA GLY A 15 12.71 -0.97 11.33
C GLY A 15 12.80 -2.30 10.59
N ALA A 16 11.81 -2.59 9.74
CA ALA A 16 11.84 -3.81 8.90
C ALA A 16 13.02 -3.77 7.94
N TRP A 17 13.29 -2.61 7.32
CA TRP A 17 14.43 -2.44 6.43
C TRP A 17 15.75 -2.67 7.16
N ARG A 18 15.91 -2.10 8.36
CA ARG A 18 17.11 -2.30 9.19
C ARG A 18 17.31 -3.76 9.52
N LYS A 19 16.25 -4.47 9.92
CA LYS A 19 16.33 -5.90 10.20
C LYS A 19 16.81 -6.69 8.98
N HIS A 20 16.29 -6.35 7.81
CA HIS A 20 16.71 -6.96 6.55
C HIS A 20 18.20 -6.75 6.31
N ARG A 21 18.67 -5.52 6.49
CA ARG A 21 20.10 -5.19 6.28
C ARG A 21 21.02 -5.88 7.28
N GLN A 22 20.53 -6.14 8.49
CA GLN A 22 21.29 -6.79 9.55
C GLN A 22 21.04 -8.31 9.63
N ALA A 23 20.29 -8.86 8.69
CA ALA A 23 19.94 -10.28 8.63
C ALA A 23 19.21 -10.76 9.88
N GLU A 24 18.39 -9.91 10.49
CA GLU A 24 17.57 -10.25 11.64
C GLU A 24 16.25 -10.88 11.21
N ILE A 25 15.61 -11.61 12.13
CA ILE A 25 14.34 -12.28 11.86
C ILE A 25 13.22 -11.25 11.76
N LEU A 26 12.41 -11.34 10.68
CA LEU A 26 11.26 -10.49 10.45
C LEU A 26 9.98 -11.14 10.96
N THR A 27 9.05 -10.33 11.47
CA THR A 27 7.68 -10.83 11.70
C THR A 27 7.00 -11.08 10.35
N PRO A 28 5.89 -11.85 10.31
CA PRO A 28 5.17 -12.07 9.05
C PRO A 28 4.76 -10.76 8.35
N LEU A 29 4.28 -9.77 9.11
CA LEU A 29 3.89 -8.47 8.54
C LEU A 29 5.10 -7.72 7.98
N GLU A 30 6.21 -7.75 8.70
CA GLU A 30 7.45 -7.14 8.21
C GLU A 30 7.95 -7.80 6.93
N ALA A 31 7.78 -9.12 6.81
CA ALA A 31 8.20 -9.84 5.60
C ALA A 31 7.38 -9.39 4.39
N ILE A 32 6.07 -9.20 4.55
CA ILE A 32 5.21 -8.69 3.47
C ILE A 32 5.65 -7.27 3.09
N ALA A 33 5.90 -6.43 4.10
CA ALA A 33 6.36 -5.06 3.87
C ALA A 33 7.70 -5.05 3.13
N LEU A 34 8.61 -5.95 3.50
CA LEU A 34 9.92 -6.04 2.85
C LEU A 34 9.80 -6.38 1.36
N ASP A 35 8.88 -7.29 1.00
CA ASP A 35 8.66 -7.62 -0.41
C ASP A 35 8.32 -6.37 -1.21
N TRP A 36 7.46 -5.52 -0.68
CA TRP A 36 7.10 -4.27 -1.36
C TRP A 36 8.26 -3.28 -1.39
N MET A 37 9.03 -3.19 -0.30
CA MET A 37 10.21 -2.31 -0.27
C MET A 37 11.25 -2.74 -1.29
N LEU A 38 11.44 -4.05 -1.48
CA LEU A 38 12.38 -4.56 -2.48
C LEU A 38 11.92 -4.28 -3.91
N GLN A 39 10.63 -4.18 -4.14
CA GLN A 39 10.07 -3.84 -5.46
C GLN A 39 10.08 -2.34 -5.74
N HIS A 40 10.53 -1.53 -4.77
CA HIS A 40 10.60 -0.07 -4.91
C HIS A 40 12.02 0.41 -4.57
N PRO A 41 13.03 0.08 -5.42
CA PRO A 41 14.41 0.49 -5.16
C PRO A 41 14.57 2.02 -5.06
N GLU A 42 13.65 2.77 -5.65
CA GLU A 42 13.64 4.23 -5.57
C GLU A 42 13.46 4.74 -4.14
N TYR A 43 12.99 3.90 -3.21
CA TYR A 43 12.78 4.29 -1.81
C TYR A 43 13.91 3.83 -0.89
N HIS A 44 14.89 3.09 -1.40
CA HIS A 44 15.91 2.46 -0.54
C HIS A 44 16.75 3.50 0.21
N ASP A 45 17.09 4.60 -0.44
CA ASP A 45 17.86 5.69 0.22
C ASP A 45 17.05 6.29 1.38
N THR A 46 15.75 6.48 1.19
CA THR A 46 14.86 6.99 2.24
C THR A 46 14.80 6.03 3.42
N LEU A 47 14.70 4.73 3.15
CA LEU A 47 14.65 3.71 4.20
C LEU A 47 15.95 3.61 4.96
N GLU A 48 17.09 3.81 4.27
CA GLU A 48 18.41 3.83 4.90
C GLU A 48 18.63 5.08 5.76
N ALA A 49 17.99 6.19 5.42
CA ALA A 49 18.13 7.45 6.14
C ALA A 49 17.58 7.39 7.58
N GLY A 50 16.62 6.51 7.83
CA GLY A 50 16.09 6.28 9.18
C GLY A 50 15.50 7.52 9.83
N GLU A 51 16.19 8.08 10.84
CA GLU A 51 15.68 9.21 11.60
C GLU A 51 15.39 10.45 10.75
N GLU A 52 16.20 10.72 9.73
CA GLU A 52 15.94 11.83 8.82
C GLU A 52 14.62 11.64 8.07
N ALA A 53 14.34 10.42 7.65
CA ALA A 53 13.08 10.09 6.97
C ALA A 53 11.89 10.24 7.91
N LEU A 54 12.06 9.95 9.20
CA LEU A 54 10.99 10.10 10.18
C LEU A 54 10.54 11.56 10.34
N ALA A 55 11.49 12.49 10.19
CA ALA A 55 11.22 13.92 10.41
C ALA A 55 10.78 14.65 9.13
N ARG A 56 11.01 14.05 7.94
CA ARG A 56 10.76 14.73 6.68
C ARG A 56 9.27 14.80 6.35
N ASP A 57 8.85 15.96 5.85
CA ASP A 57 7.50 16.12 5.33
C ASP A 57 7.48 15.88 3.82
N TYR A 58 6.60 14.98 3.40
CA TYR A 58 6.38 14.67 1.99
C TYR A 58 5.05 15.28 1.58
N THR A 59 5.10 16.48 1.03
CA THR A 59 3.90 17.21 0.62
C THR A 59 3.86 17.37 -0.88
N PRO A 60 2.66 17.55 -1.47
CA PRO A 60 2.57 17.84 -2.90
C PRO A 60 3.39 19.06 -3.32
N GLU A 61 3.48 20.06 -2.44
CA GLU A 61 4.23 21.29 -2.69
C GLU A 61 5.73 21.04 -2.80
N SER A 62 6.25 20.03 -2.11
CA SER A 62 7.68 19.70 -2.18
C SER A 62 8.04 18.97 -3.46
N GLY A 63 7.05 18.50 -4.23
CA GLY A 63 7.25 17.74 -5.44
C GLY A 63 7.73 16.32 -5.22
N GLN A 64 7.72 15.86 -3.97
CA GLN A 64 8.16 14.52 -3.61
C GLN A 64 6.96 13.65 -3.23
N SER A 65 6.89 12.42 -3.75
CA SER A 65 5.89 11.47 -3.30
C SER A 65 6.29 10.95 -1.92
N ASN A 66 5.25 10.57 -1.14
CA ASN A 66 5.46 10.03 0.19
C ASN A 66 5.66 8.51 0.09
N PRO A 67 6.91 8.01 0.23
CA PRO A 67 7.16 6.57 0.08
C PRO A 67 6.47 5.75 1.15
N PHE A 68 6.32 6.29 2.35
CA PHE A 68 5.66 5.57 3.45
C PHE A 68 4.16 5.41 3.19
N LEU A 69 3.52 6.42 2.62
CA LEU A 69 2.11 6.31 2.22
C LEU A 69 1.95 5.25 1.14
N HIS A 70 2.79 5.29 0.12
CA HIS A 70 2.73 4.32 -0.98
C HIS A 70 2.91 2.89 -0.49
N LEU A 71 3.93 2.67 0.35
CA LEU A 71 4.19 1.35 0.95
C LEU A 71 3.05 0.91 1.86
N SER A 72 2.46 1.84 2.61
CA SER A 72 1.31 1.54 3.46
C SER A 72 0.10 1.09 2.65
N MET A 73 -0.12 1.69 1.49
CA MET A 73 -1.21 1.29 0.60
C MET A 73 -0.99 -0.12 0.05
N HIS A 74 0.24 -0.45 -0.36
CA HIS A 74 0.56 -1.82 -0.77
C HIS A 74 0.27 -2.81 0.35
N LEU A 75 0.69 -2.48 1.57
CA LEU A 75 0.50 -3.35 2.72
C LEU A 75 -0.99 -3.53 3.03
N SER A 76 -1.76 -2.45 2.98
CA SER A 76 -3.21 -2.49 3.21
C SER A 76 -3.91 -3.38 2.19
N ILE A 77 -3.56 -3.25 0.91
CA ILE A 77 -4.15 -4.04 -0.15
C ILE A 77 -3.77 -5.52 0.03
N SER A 78 -2.52 -5.81 0.38
CA SER A 78 -2.08 -7.18 0.66
C SER A 78 -2.89 -7.80 1.79
N GLU A 79 -3.16 -7.04 2.86
CA GLU A 79 -4.00 -7.52 3.95
C GLU A 79 -5.44 -7.75 3.50
N GLN A 80 -6.03 -6.81 2.75
CA GLN A 80 -7.39 -6.93 2.22
C GLN A 80 -7.54 -8.20 1.39
N VAL A 81 -6.61 -8.44 0.49
CA VAL A 81 -6.63 -9.61 -0.39
C VAL A 81 -6.44 -10.89 0.43
N SER A 82 -5.56 -10.87 1.43
CA SER A 82 -5.28 -12.01 2.28
C SER A 82 -6.52 -12.50 3.04
N VAL A 83 -7.32 -11.57 3.56
CA VAL A 83 -8.52 -11.90 4.36
C VAL A 83 -9.81 -11.75 3.57
N ASP A 84 -9.73 -11.33 2.32
CA ASP A 84 -10.88 -11.06 1.44
C ASP A 84 -11.85 -10.06 2.06
N GLN A 85 -11.31 -8.91 2.49
CA GLN A 85 -12.12 -7.81 3.02
C GLN A 85 -11.78 -6.51 2.29
N PRO A 86 -12.74 -5.84 1.66
CA PRO A 86 -14.15 -6.23 1.55
C PRO A 86 -14.33 -7.50 0.72
N ARG A 87 -15.38 -8.26 1.02
CA ARG A 87 -15.61 -9.55 0.36
C ARG A 87 -15.68 -9.39 -1.16
N GLY A 88 -14.89 -10.16 -1.88
CA GLY A 88 -14.78 -10.11 -3.33
C GLY A 88 -13.52 -9.42 -3.83
N ILE A 89 -12.79 -8.72 -2.96
CA ILE A 89 -11.57 -8.02 -3.39
C ILE A 89 -10.49 -8.99 -3.88
N ARG A 90 -10.39 -10.17 -3.25
CA ARG A 90 -9.39 -11.17 -3.66
C ARG A 90 -9.61 -11.62 -5.10
N ALA A 91 -10.84 -12.00 -5.43
CA ALA A 91 -11.16 -12.48 -6.79
C ALA A 91 -10.95 -11.36 -7.81
N ALA A 92 -11.37 -10.14 -7.49
CA ALA A 92 -11.21 -8.99 -8.38
C ALA A 92 -9.73 -8.68 -8.61
N TYR A 93 -8.92 -8.70 -7.57
CA TYR A 93 -7.48 -8.47 -7.66
C TYR A 93 -6.80 -9.56 -8.49
N GLU A 94 -7.12 -10.83 -8.23
CA GLU A 94 -6.51 -11.95 -8.96
C GLU A 94 -6.82 -11.87 -10.45
N ALA A 95 -8.06 -11.53 -10.81
CA ALA A 95 -8.44 -11.35 -12.21
C ALA A 95 -7.64 -10.22 -12.87
N LEU A 96 -7.46 -9.11 -12.15
CA LEU A 96 -6.68 -7.98 -12.66
C LEU A 96 -5.21 -8.35 -12.80
N ALA A 97 -4.64 -9.03 -11.79
CA ALA A 97 -3.24 -9.46 -11.83
C ALA A 97 -2.98 -10.40 -13.00
N GLN A 98 -3.92 -11.31 -13.26
CA GLN A 98 -3.82 -12.25 -14.38
C GLN A 98 -3.89 -11.50 -15.72
N ARG A 99 -4.81 -10.54 -15.84
CA ARG A 99 -4.95 -9.75 -17.06
C ARG A 99 -3.68 -8.96 -17.37
N LEU A 100 -3.07 -8.35 -16.36
CA LEU A 100 -1.88 -7.52 -16.52
C LEU A 100 -0.58 -8.33 -16.52
N ASP A 101 -0.66 -9.61 -16.14
CA ASP A 101 0.50 -10.47 -15.94
C ASP A 101 1.53 -9.82 -15.01
N SER A 102 1.05 -9.10 -14.01
CA SER A 102 1.90 -8.39 -13.05
C SER A 102 1.11 -8.07 -11.78
N PRO A 103 1.38 -8.78 -10.67
CA PRO A 103 0.77 -8.44 -9.39
C PRO A 103 1.10 -7.02 -8.93
N HIS A 104 2.31 -6.54 -9.21
CA HIS A 104 2.72 -5.19 -8.83
C HIS A 104 1.89 -4.12 -9.55
N ASP A 105 1.75 -4.27 -10.89
CA ASP A 105 0.93 -3.33 -11.65
C ASP A 105 -0.54 -3.40 -11.23
N ALA A 106 -1.04 -4.59 -10.92
CA ALA A 106 -2.39 -4.77 -10.42
C ALA A 106 -2.59 -4.03 -9.10
N GLN A 107 -1.63 -4.12 -8.18
CA GLN A 107 -1.69 -3.40 -6.91
C GLN A 107 -1.74 -1.89 -7.14
N HIS A 108 -0.97 -1.36 -8.08
CA HIS A 108 -1.01 0.07 -8.39
C HIS A 108 -2.38 0.51 -8.90
N GLN A 109 -3.03 -0.31 -9.74
CA GLN A 109 -4.39 0.01 -10.19
C GLN A 109 -5.42 -0.10 -9.06
N VAL A 110 -5.27 -1.08 -8.18
CA VAL A 110 -6.12 -1.20 -7.01
C VAL A 110 -5.95 0.02 -6.09
N MET A 111 -4.72 0.54 -5.97
CA MET A 111 -4.48 1.78 -5.21
C MET A 111 -5.29 2.95 -5.72
N GLU A 112 -5.43 3.09 -7.04
CA GLU A 112 -6.23 4.16 -7.61
C GLU A 112 -7.71 4.00 -7.21
N CYS A 113 -8.22 2.78 -7.26
CA CYS A 113 -9.60 2.49 -6.85
C CYS A 113 -9.79 2.75 -5.35
N LEU A 114 -8.81 2.34 -4.53
CA LEU A 114 -8.82 2.57 -3.08
C LEU A 114 -8.82 4.08 -2.78
N GLY A 115 -7.97 4.82 -3.48
CA GLY A 115 -7.89 6.27 -3.33
C GLY A 115 -9.20 6.96 -3.66
N GLN A 116 -9.87 6.53 -4.74
CA GLN A 116 -11.17 7.06 -5.11
C GLN A 116 -12.23 6.80 -4.04
N MET A 117 -12.24 5.59 -3.48
CA MET A 117 -13.17 5.22 -2.42
C MET A 117 -12.98 6.12 -1.19
N LEU A 118 -11.72 6.29 -0.77
CA LEU A 118 -11.40 7.11 0.41
C LEU A 118 -11.70 8.59 0.16
N TRP A 119 -11.38 9.09 -1.03
CA TRP A 119 -11.67 10.47 -1.42
C TRP A 119 -13.16 10.75 -1.40
N THR A 120 -13.96 9.85 -1.97
CA THR A 120 -15.42 9.98 -1.99
C THR A 120 -15.98 9.98 -0.57
N ALA A 121 -15.50 9.09 0.30
CA ALA A 121 -15.93 9.02 1.69
C ALA A 121 -15.65 10.33 2.43
N GLN A 122 -14.46 10.91 2.24
CA GLN A 122 -14.09 12.17 2.86
C GLN A 122 -14.97 13.32 2.35
N ARG A 123 -15.24 13.32 1.07
CA ARG A 123 -16.03 14.38 0.44
C ARG A 123 -17.50 14.34 0.85
N THR A 124 -18.08 13.15 0.94
CA THR A 124 -19.51 12.99 1.23
C THR A 124 -19.82 12.87 2.71
N GLY A 125 -18.80 12.56 3.54
CA GLY A 125 -19.01 12.26 4.96
C GLY A 125 -19.65 10.91 5.22
N LEU A 126 -19.85 10.10 4.19
CA LEU A 126 -20.40 8.75 4.31
C LEU A 126 -19.28 7.74 4.50
N PRO A 127 -19.60 6.55 5.06
CA PRO A 127 -18.60 5.49 5.16
C PRO A 127 -18.05 5.10 3.79
N PRO A 128 -16.80 4.59 3.73
CA PRO A 128 -16.24 4.10 2.47
C PRO A 128 -17.10 3.01 1.84
N ASP A 129 -17.32 3.10 0.52
CA ASP A 129 -18.17 2.17 -0.22
C ASP A 129 -17.33 1.02 -0.80
N GLY A 130 -17.28 -0.09 -0.07
CA GLY A 130 -16.52 -1.27 -0.47
C GLY A 130 -17.02 -1.90 -1.76
N GLU A 131 -18.32 -1.84 -2.05
CA GLU A 131 -18.87 -2.38 -3.29
C GLU A 131 -18.41 -1.58 -4.49
N ALA A 132 -18.40 -0.24 -4.40
CA ALA A 132 -17.89 0.62 -5.46
C ALA A 132 -16.40 0.38 -5.70
N TYR A 133 -15.65 0.16 -4.65
CA TYR A 133 -14.22 -0.16 -4.73
C TYR A 133 -14.00 -1.46 -5.51
N ILE A 134 -14.70 -2.53 -5.13
CA ILE A 134 -14.58 -3.82 -5.82
C ILE A 134 -15.00 -3.70 -7.29
N GLU A 135 -16.09 -2.98 -7.57
CA GLU A 135 -16.56 -2.76 -8.93
C GLU A 135 -15.52 -2.02 -9.76
N CYS A 136 -14.85 -1.03 -9.17
CA CYS A 136 -13.76 -0.31 -9.81
C CYS A 136 -12.65 -1.28 -10.24
N VAL A 137 -12.24 -2.18 -9.36
CA VAL A 137 -11.20 -3.17 -9.66
C VAL A 137 -11.67 -4.15 -10.73
N ARG A 138 -12.92 -4.62 -10.64
CA ARG A 138 -13.49 -5.53 -11.63
C ARG A 138 -13.51 -4.92 -13.03
N LYS A 139 -13.87 -3.65 -13.15
CA LYS A 139 -13.89 -2.95 -14.43
C LYS A 139 -12.49 -2.91 -15.03
N ARG A 140 -11.48 -2.69 -14.24
CA ARG A 140 -10.10 -2.68 -14.71
C ARG A 140 -9.63 -4.08 -15.14
N ALA A 141 -10.12 -5.12 -14.47
CA ALA A 141 -9.81 -6.50 -14.83
C ALA A 141 -10.42 -6.90 -16.17
N THR A 142 -11.53 -6.27 -16.58
CA THR A 142 -12.24 -6.59 -17.82
C THR A 142 -12.07 -5.52 -18.89
N ALA A 143 -11.38 -4.43 -18.61
CA ALA A 143 -11.16 -3.35 -19.59
C ALA A 143 -10.32 -3.85 -20.76
N ARG A 144 -10.59 -3.32 -21.94
CA ARG A 144 -9.87 -3.68 -23.17
C ARG A 144 -8.92 -2.56 -23.59
#